data_2094aef3f838d82b4aec9d49e1018c47
#
_entry.id   2094aef3f838d82b4aec9d49e1018c47
#
_cell.length_a   1.000
_cell.length_b   1.000
_cell.length_c   1.000
_cell.angle_alpha   90.00
_cell.angle_beta   90.00
_cell.angle_gamma   90.00
#
_symmetry.space_group_name_H-M   'P 1'
#
loop_
_entity.id
_entity.type
_entity.pdbx_description
1 polymer ?
#
loop_
_entity_poly.entity_id
_entity_poly.type
_entity_poly.pdbx_seq_one_letter_code
_entity_poly.pdbx_strand_id
1 'polypeptide(L)'
;MILFDVSHTSHTRAQTGVQRVVRAITAAISAKKPTIPVCFDPHQDAWRKLQPWEHENLTDALGAGSAHRSAQWPLNVRLGGYARRLFNTKSACPIGDALIAPEIFSAKIARAYPALFASVRGPRVAIFHDAIALKLPEFTPVKTVARFPAYLRELLAFDGIAAVSEDSRQSLIDYWNWLGVANPPPVVTITNAVEIPSNHSVPTPSLSELPVVLCVGSIEGRKNHIALLDACEQLWKQGLRFELRLIGLAHPQTGRPALEKIHSLQAAAYPLRYDGPVDDTTLATAYAASKFTVYPSLMEGFGLPVQESLAHGKPCICSARGAIGESACDGGCQALDQVDASQLAAAMAEWLTQPAALETARQAALRRTFKTWASQADEFLSWLHDLPRRG
;
A
#
# COMPACT_ATOMS: atom_id res chain seq x y z
N MET A 1 -15.33 -18.24 -13.72
CA MET A 1 -14.34 -17.26 -14.20
C MET A 1 -14.52 -15.95 -13.43
N ILE A 2 -13.46 -15.39 -12.85
CA ILE A 2 -13.51 -14.20 -12.00
C ILE A 2 -13.05 -12.98 -12.80
N LEU A 3 -13.85 -11.91 -12.82
CA LEU A 3 -13.45 -10.63 -13.39
C LEU A 3 -12.66 -9.84 -12.34
N PHE A 4 -11.56 -9.21 -12.74
CA PHE A 4 -10.76 -8.29 -11.92
C PHE A 4 -10.77 -6.90 -12.54
N ASP A 5 -11.32 -5.90 -11.82
CA ASP A 5 -11.21 -4.51 -12.24
C ASP A 5 -9.85 -3.95 -11.87
N VAL A 6 -9.00 -3.80 -12.85
CA VAL A 6 -7.65 -3.23 -12.72
C VAL A 6 -7.48 -1.96 -13.54
N SER A 7 -8.56 -1.18 -13.63
CA SER A 7 -8.66 0.01 -14.48
C SER A 7 -7.60 1.08 -14.20
N HIS A 8 -7.06 1.16 -12.99
CA HIS A 8 -5.99 2.08 -12.66
C HIS A 8 -4.62 1.42 -12.79
N THR A 9 -4.41 0.25 -12.17
CA THR A 9 -3.10 -0.42 -12.11
C THR A 9 -2.62 -0.84 -13.50
N SER A 10 -3.51 -1.27 -14.40
CA SER A 10 -3.14 -1.61 -15.78
C SER A 10 -2.67 -0.41 -16.63
N HIS A 11 -2.89 0.82 -16.17
CA HIS A 11 -2.52 2.05 -16.88
C HIS A 11 -1.39 2.83 -16.18
N THR A 12 -0.75 2.26 -15.17
CA THR A 12 0.35 2.90 -14.46
C THR A 12 1.46 1.89 -14.14
N ARG A 13 2.71 2.35 -14.20
CA ARG A 13 3.88 1.59 -13.71
C ARG A 13 4.26 1.96 -12.28
N ALA A 14 3.45 2.78 -11.60
CA ALA A 14 3.69 3.15 -10.22
C ALA A 14 3.69 1.91 -9.30
N GLN A 15 4.57 1.93 -8.29
CA GLN A 15 4.75 0.87 -7.29
C GLN A 15 4.32 1.36 -5.90
N THR A 16 3.14 2.01 -5.80
CA THR A 16 2.61 2.37 -4.48
C THR A 16 2.05 1.13 -3.77
N GLY A 17 1.81 1.22 -2.47
CA GLY A 17 1.29 0.10 -1.69
C GLY A 17 0.04 -0.54 -2.30
N VAL A 18 -0.93 0.26 -2.76
CA VAL A 18 -2.16 -0.24 -3.39
C VAL A 18 -1.86 -1.00 -4.69
N GLN A 19 -1.06 -0.43 -5.61
CA GLN A 19 -0.73 -1.10 -6.87
C GLN A 19 0.05 -2.41 -6.66
N ARG A 20 0.96 -2.46 -5.69
CA ARG A 20 1.68 -3.70 -5.31
C ARG A 20 0.70 -4.77 -4.83
N VAL A 21 -0.24 -4.42 -3.94
CA VAL A 21 -1.29 -5.33 -3.48
C VAL A 21 -2.15 -5.81 -4.64
N VAL A 22 -2.61 -4.92 -5.52
CA VAL A 22 -3.44 -5.27 -6.67
C VAL A 22 -2.75 -6.25 -7.59
N ARG A 23 -1.48 -6.02 -7.96
CA ARG A 23 -0.71 -6.94 -8.81
C ARG A 23 -0.54 -8.30 -8.13
N ALA A 24 -0.13 -8.31 -6.86
CA ALA A 24 0.16 -9.53 -6.13
C ALA A 24 -1.10 -10.39 -5.91
N ILE A 25 -2.22 -9.80 -5.48
CA ILE A 25 -3.47 -10.55 -5.25
C ILE A 25 -4.07 -11.04 -6.58
N THR A 26 -4.00 -10.23 -7.64
CA THR A 26 -4.45 -10.65 -8.98
C THR A 26 -3.63 -11.86 -9.47
N ALA A 27 -2.31 -11.83 -9.35
CA ALA A 27 -1.44 -12.93 -9.72
C ALA A 27 -1.74 -14.19 -8.87
N ALA A 28 -1.85 -14.04 -7.55
CA ALA A 28 -2.09 -15.15 -6.64
C ALA A 28 -3.45 -15.85 -6.87
N ILE A 29 -4.51 -15.08 -7.11
CA ILE A 29 -5.83 -15.64 -7.45
C ILE A 29 -5.82 -16.26 -8.85
N SER A 30 -5.15 -15.62 -9.83
CA SER A 30 -5.05 -16.14 -11.20
C SER A 30 -4.32 -17.49 -11.26
N ALA A 31 -3.38 -17.72 -10.36
CA ALA A 31 -2.70 -19.02 -10.24
C ALA A 31 -3.61 -20.15 -9.75
N LYS A 32 -4.75 -19.84 -9.12
CA LYS A 32 -5.68 -20.81 -8.51
C LYS A 32 -7.00 -20.95 -9.26
N LYS A 33 -7.49 -19.90 -9.87
CA LYS A 33 -8.79 -19.85 -10.56
C LYS A 33 -8.67 -19.06 -11.87
N PRO A 34 -9.41 -19.46 -12.92
CA PRO A 34 -9.45 -18.70 -14.17
C PRO A 34 -9.95 -17.27 -13.93
N THR A 35 -9.15 -16.28 -14.29
CA THR A 35 -9.45 -14.85 -14.14
C THR A 35 -9.40 -14.10 -15.45
N ILE A 36 -10.17 -13.03 -15.55
CA ILE A 36 -10.11 -12.06 -16.65
C ILE A 36 -9.89 -10.68 -16.05
N PRO A 37 -8.69 -10.10 -16.17
CA PRO A 37 -8.49 -8.69 -15.87
C PRO A 37 -9.28 -7.83 -16.86
N VAL A 38 -10.02 -6.86 -16.33
CA VAL A 38 -10.85 -5.92 -17.11
C VAL A 38 -10.51 -4.50 -16.76
N CYS A 39 -10.73 -3.58 -17.70
CA CYS A 39 -10.63 -2.15 -17.43
C CYS A 39 -11.81 -1.40 -18.03
N PHE A 40 -12.16 -0.28 -17.39
CA PHE A 40 -13.07 0.69 -17.99
C PHE A 40 -12.29 1.59 -18.95
N ASP A 41 -12.62 1.54 -20.23
CA ASP A 41 -12.05 2.40 -21.25
C ASP A 41 -12.86 3.70 -21.36
N PRO A 42 -12.34 4.83 -20.85
CA PRO A 42 -13.06 6.10 -20.83
C PRO A 42 -13.27 6.71 -22.22
N HIS A 43 -12.55 6.25 -23.23
CA HIS A 43 -12.64 6.75 -24.61
C HIS A 43 -13.70 6.02 -25.41
N GLN A 44 -13.87 4.71 -25.15
CA GLN A 44 -14.98 3.92 -25.68
C GLN A 44 -16.27 4.07 -24.86
N ASP A 45 -16.13 4.49 -23.60
CA ASP A 45 -17.20 4.45 -22.59
C ASP A 45 -17.77 3.03 -22.43
N ALA A 46 -16.87 2.06 -22.20
CA ALA A 46 -17.18 0.64 -22.11
C ALA A 46 -16.16 -0.14 -21.28
N TRP A 47 -16.63 -1.22 -20.66
CA TRP A 47 -15.77 -2.24 -20.05
C TRP A 47 -15.21 -3.17 -21.13
N ARG A 48 -13.94 -3.54 -20.99
CA ARG A 48 -13.27 -4.47 -21.89
C ARG A 48 -12.17 -5.27 -21.23
N LYS A 49 -11.72 -6.32 -21.87
CA LYS A 49 -10.49 -7.02 -21.52
C LYS A 49 -9.28 -6.11 -21.75
N LEU A 50 -8.20 -6.42 -21.06
CA LEU A 50 -6.93 -5.72 -21.24
C LEU A 50 -6.34 -5.96 -22.62
N GLN A 51 -5.62 -4.97 -23.13
CA GLN A 51 -4.74 -5.08 -24.30
C GLN A 51 -3.34 -5.58 -23.84
N PRO A 52 -2.47 -6.06 -24.74
CA PRO A 52 -1.14 -6.58 -24.38
C PRO A 52 -0.31 -5.64 -23.49
N TRP A 53 -0.22 -4.36 -23.86
CA TRP A 53 0.55 -3.37 -23.09
C TRP A 53 -0.03 -3.09 -21.67
N GLU A 54 -1.33 -3.28 -21.49
CA GLU A 54 -1.99 -3.18 -20.18
C GLU A 54 -1.69 -4.42 -19.32
N HIS A 55 -1.61 -5.59 -19.96
CA HIS A 55 -1.13 -6.80 -19.28
C HIS A 55 0.32 -6.67 -18.83
N GLU A 56 1.20 -6.11 -19.66
CA GLU A 56 2.58 -5.82 -19.30
C GLU A 56 2.66 -4.94 -18.05
N ASN A 57 1.87 -3.84 -17.98
CA ASN A 57 1.83 -2.98 -16.80
C ASN A 57 1.30 -3.69 -15.53
N LEU A 58 0.48 -4.73 -15.71
CA LEU A 58 -0.07 -5.50 -14.58
C LEU A 58 0.91 -6.57 -14.10
N THR A 59 1.65 -7.22 -15.00
CA THR A 59 2.51 -8.37 -14.71
C THR A 59 3.97 -8.01 -14.47
N ASP A 60 4.47 -7.00 -15.18
CA ASP A 60 5.86 -6.58 -15.02
C ASP A 60 6.00 -5.63 -13.83
N ALA A 61 6.59 -6.16 -12.77
CA ALA A 61 7.23 -5.35 -11.73
C ALA A 61 8.51 -4.74 -12.32
N LEU A 62 8.38 -3.97 -13.41
CA LEU A 62 9.52 -3.34 -14.08
C LEU A 62 10.11 -2.27 -13.18
N GLY A 63 11.37 -2.47 -12.86
CA GLY A 63 12.36 -1.64 -12.20
C GLY A 63 12.02 -0.18 -11.91
N ALA A 64 12.78 0.44 -11.03
CA ALA A 64 12.70 1.79 -10.45
C ALA A 64 11.45 2.57 -10.84
N GLY A 65 10.44 2.54 -9.97
CA GLY A 65 9.08 2.96 -10.24
C GLY A 65 8.96 4.30 -10.96
N SER A 66 8.16 4.30 -12.00
CA SER A 66 7.77 5.52 -12.71
C SER A 66 7.27 6.57 -11.70
N ALA A 67 7.80 7.78 -11.76
CA ALA A 67 7.35 8.92 -10.97
C ALA A 67 5.86 9.29 -11.24
N HIS A 68 5.27 8.74 -12.29
CA HIS A 68 3.90 9.05 -12.71
C HIS A 68 2.90 8.08 -12.08
N ARG A 69 2.18 8.58 -11.07
CA ARG A 69 1.08 7.85 -10.38
C ARG A 69 -0.24 7.87 -11.16
N SER A 70 -0.38 8.72 -12.17
CA SER A 70 -1.62 8.84 -12.97
C SER A 70 -1.67 7.82 -14.10
N ALA A 71 -2.88 7.37 -14.43
CA ALA A 71 -3.12 6.48 -15.57
C ALA A 71 -2.66 7.12 -16.89
N GLN A 72 -1.89 6.38 -17.67
CA GLN A 72 -1.37 6.81 -18.98
C GLN A 72 -2.09 6.04 -20.10
N TRP A 73 -2.56 6.78 -21.09
CA TRP A 73 -3.26 6.23 -22.26
C TRP A 73 -2.50 6.61 -23.52
N PRO A 74 -1.97 5.66 -24.29
CA PRO A 74 -1.35 5.92 -25.59
C PRO A 74 -2.32 6.63 -26.55
N LEU A 75 -1.80 7.55 -27.35
CA LEU A 75 -2.61 8.39 -28.23
C LEU A 75 -3.45 7.56 -29.24
N ASN A 76 -2.84 6.53 -29.83
CA ASN A 76 -3.52 5.59 -30.75
C ASN A 76 -4.69 4.86 -30.07
N VAL A 77 -4.54 4.47 -28.80
CA VAL A 77 -5.62 3.82 -28.02
C VAL A 77 -6.76 4.81 -27.76
N ARG A 78 -6.44 6.05 -27.42
CA ARG A 78 -7.43 7.12 -27.23
C ARG A 78 -8.23 7.39 -28.49
N LEU A 79 -7.55 7.59 -29.61
CA LEU A 79 -8.18 7.85 -30.92
C LEU A 79 -9.03 6.66 -31.38
N GLY A 80 -8.50 5.45 -31.26
CA GLY A 80 -9.24 4.21 -31.56
C GLY A 80 -10.48 4.04 -30.68
N GLY A 81 -10.40 4.40 -29.39
CA GLY A 81 -11.53 4.39 -28.46
C GLY A 81 -12.64 5.37 -28.88
N TYR A 82 -12.30 6.59 -29.22
CA TYR A 82 -13.26 7.58 -29.70
C TYR A 82 -13.93 7.14 -31.04
N ALA A 83 -13.16 6.58 -31.97
CA ALA A 83 -13.70 6.06 -33.22
C ALA A 83 -14.73 4.94 -32.96
N ARG A 84 -14.40 3.97 -32.10
CA ARG A 84 -15.32 2.89 -31.72
C ARG A 84 -16.60 3.41 -31.06
N ARG A 85 -16.49 4.43 -30.24
CA ARG A 85 -17.65 5.08 -29.63
C ARG A 85 -18.52 5.78 -30.68
N LEU A 86 -17.90 6.51 -31.61
CA LEU A 86 -18.62 7.23 -32.68
C LEU A 86 -19.36 6.27 -33.62
N PHE A 87 -18.73 5.16 -34.01
CA PHE A 87 -19.30 4.16 -34.92
C PHE A 87 -20.13 3.08 -34.20
N ASN A 88 -20.38 3.24 -32.87
CA ASN A 88 -21.13 2.29 -32.06
C ASN A 88 -20.57 0.84 -32.08
N THR A 89 -19.25 0.70 -32.27
CA THR A 89 -18.53 -0.57 -32.29
C THR A 89 -17.75 -0.79 -30.99
N LYS A 90 -18.40 -0.51 -29.84
CA LYS A 90 -17.80 -0.66 -28.52
C LYS A 90 -17.39 -2.12 -28.26
N SER A 91 -16.35 -2.31 -27.47
CA SER A 91 -15.94 -3.63 -27.02
C SER A 91 -17.05 -4.29 -26.19
N ALA A 92 -17.23 -5.60 -26.35
CA ALA A 92 -18.17 -6.36 -25.53
C ALA A 92 -17.69 -6.42 -24.06
N CYS A 93 -18.61 -6.22 -23.13
CA CYS A 93 -18.34 -6.39 -21.71
C CYS A 93 -18.08 -7.89 -21.42
N PRO A 94 -16.95 -8.25 -20.79
CA PRO A 94 -16.69 -9.63 -20.41
C PRO A 94 -17.73 -10.16 -19.41
N ILE A 95 -18.11 -11.43 -19.56
CA ILE A 95 -19.03 -12.12 -18.65
C ILE A 95 -18.21 -12.90 -17.62
N GLY A 96 -18.61 -12.83 -16.35
CA GLY A 96 -17.96 -13.54 -15.26
C GLY A 96 -18.92 -14.16 -14.26
N ASP A 97 -18.37 -15.07 -13.44
CA ASP A 97 -19.11 -15.72 -12.35
C ASP A 97 -18.95 -14.96 -11.04
N ALA A 98 -17.94 -14.11 -10.93
CA ALA A 98 -17.71 -13.18 -9.82
C ALA A 98 -16.94 -11.95 -10.30
N LEU A 99 -16.95 -10.86 -9.52
CA LEU A 99 -16.17 -9.64 -9.74
C LEU A 99 -15.39 -9.30 -8.47
N ILE A 100 -14.12 -8.98 -8.65
CA ILE A 100 -13.27 -8.38 -7.61
C ILE A 100 -12.82 -7.00 -8.10
N ALA A 101 -13.12 -5.95 -7.32
CA ALA A 101 -12.65 -4.59 -7.51
C ALA A 101 -11.59 -4.28 -6.43
N PRO A 102 -10.29 -4.52 -6.71
CA PRO A 102 -9.24 -4.39 -5.71
C PRO A 102 -8.69 -2.98 -5.55
N GLU A 103 -9.17 -2.01 -6.32
CA GLU A 103 -8.66 -0.64 -6.41
C GLU A 103 -9.64 0.40 -5.83
N ILE A 104 -9.09 1.56 -5.45
CA ILE A 104 -9.92 2.74 -5.21
C ILE A 104 -10.34 3.31 -6.57
N PHE A 105 -11.60 3.26 -6.87
CA PHE A 105 -12.13 3.67 -8.18
C PHE A 105 -12.60 5.13 -8.22
N SER A 106 -12.51 5.73 -9.39
CA SER A 106 -12.97 7.10 -9.65
C SER A 106 -14.49 7.18 -9.81
N ALA A 107 -15.06 8.39 -9.69
CA ALA A 107 -16.48 8.63 -9.95
C ALA A 107 -16.94 8.19 -11.36
N LYS A 108 -16.03 8.19 -12.34
CA LYS A 108 -16.33 7.74 -13.71
C LYS A 108 -16.49 6.23 -13.76
N ILE A 109 -15.60 5.49 -13.10
CA ILE A 109 -15.66 4.04 -12.97
C ILE A 109 -16.89 3.63 -12.15
N ALA A 110 -17.16 4.32 -11.02
CA ALA A 110 -18.34 4.07 -10.21
C ALA A 110 -19.66 4.13 -11.01
N ARG A 111 -19.80 5.14 -11.87
CA ARG A 111 -20.98 5.27 -12.77
C ARG A 111 -21.04 4.18 -13.83
N ALA A 112 -19.93 3.54 -14.16
CA ALA A 112 -19.87 2.48 -15.14
C ALA A 112 -20.10 1.07 -14.56
N TYR A 113 -19.98 0.89 -13.23
CA TYR A 113 -20.19 -0.40 -12.58
C TYR A 113 -21.53 -1.07 -12.86
N PRO A 114 -22.69 -0.39 -12.93
CA PRO A 114 -23.95 -1.06 -13.24
C PRO A 114 -23.90 -1.91 -14.52
N ALA A 115 -23.19 -1.45 -15.55
CA ALA A 115 -23.00 -2.21 -16.79
C ALA A 115 -22.11 -3.45 -16.59
N LEU A 116 -21.05 -3.34 -15.77
CA LEU A 116 -20.19 -4.48 -15.42
C LEU A 116 -20.94 -5.47 -14.51
N PHE A 117 -21.68 -4.97 -13.52
CA PHE A 117 -22.47 -5.81 -12.60
C PHE A 117 -23.51 -6.65 -13.33
N ALA A 118 -24.13 -6.10 -14.39
CA ALA A 118 -25.07 -6.84 -15.23
C ALA A 118 -24.43 -8.02 -15.97
N SER A 119 -23.11 -8.02 -16.17
CA SER A 119 -22.36 -9.10 -16.82
C SER A 119 -21.82 -10.15 -15.82
N VAL A 120 -22.05 -9.97 -14.53
CA VAL A 120 -21.57 -10.87 -13.47
C VAL A 120 -22.72 -11.68 -12.90
N ARG A 121 -22.57 -13.00 -12.88
CA ARG A 121 -23.63 -13.93 -12.42
C ARG A 121 -23.66 -14.11 -10.92
N GLY A 122 -22.50 -14.12 -10.26
CA GLY A 122 -22.32 -14.35 -8.82
C GLY A 122 -21.92 -13.08 -8.07
N PRO A 123 -21.19 -13.21 -6.93
CA PRO A 123 -20.89 -12.10 -6.04
C PRO A 123 -19.93 -11.08 -6.66
N ARG A 124 -20.15 -9.83 -6.29
CA ARG A 124 -19.34 -8.65 -6.66
C ARG A 124 -18.74 -8.08 -5.37
N VAL A 125 -17.43 -8.07 -5.28
CA VAL A 125 -16.74 -7.65 -4.06
C VAL A 125 -15.73 -6.54 -4.34
N ALA A 126 -15.48 -5.70 -3.34
CA ALA A 126 -14.41 -4.70 -3.39
C ALA A 126 -13.40 -4.91 -2.26
N ILE A 127 -12.15 -4.50 -2.49
CA ILE A 127 -11.14 -4.41 -1.44
C ILE A 127 -11.11 -2.98 -0.92
N PHE A 128 -11.24 -2.82 0.39
CA PHE A 128 -11.17 -1.54 1.08
C PHE A 128 -9.81 -1.38 1.76
N HIS A 129 -9.03 -0.39 1.32
CA HIS A 129 -7.66 -0.22 1.77
C HIS A 129 -7.53 0.60 3.04
N ASP A 130 -8.26 1.72 3.17
CA ASP A 130 -8.17 2.60 4.34
C ASP A 130 -9.26 3.67 4.36
N ALA A 131 -9.35 4.38 5.50
CA ALA A 131 -10.16 5.57 5.69
C ALA A 131 -9.31 6.84 5.93
N ILE A 132 -8.06 6.87 5.46
CA ILE A 132 -7.10 7.95 5.72
C ILE A 132 -7.66 9.31 5.28
N ALA A 133 -8.33 9.38 4.14
CA ALA A 133 -8.90 10.62 3.64
C ALA A 133 -10.00 11.23 4.54
N LEU A 134 -10.64 10.43 5.40
CA LEU A 134 -11.58 10.93 6.42
C LEU A 134 -10.87 11.30 7.72
N LYS A 135 -9.91 10.47 8.16
CA LYS A 135 -9.29 10.58 9.48
C LYS A 135 -8.15 11.59 9.50
N LEU A 136 -7.44 11.76 8.37
CA LEU A 136 -6.30 12.69 8.20
C LEU A 136 -6.46 13.53 6.91
N PRO A 137 -7.54 14.33 6.80
CA PRO A 137 -7.81 15.13 5.61
C PRO A 137 -6.70 16.16 5.32
N GLU A 138 -6.02 16.68 6.35
CA GLU A 138 -4.93 17.65 6.25
C GLU A 138 -3.69 17.10 5.53
N PHE A 139 -3.49 15.78 5.54
CA PHE A 139 -2.38 15.10 4.85
C PHE A 139 -2.82 14.44 3.53
N THR A 140 -4.06 14.66 3.13
CA THR A 140 -4.63 14.05 1.93
C THR A 140 -4.95 15.12 0.88
N PRO A 141 -4.70 14.88 -0.42
CA PRO A 141 -5.05 15.84 -1.46
C PRO A 141 -6.53 16.22 -1.41
N VAL A 142 -6.83 17.52 -1.50
CA VAL A 142 -8.20 18.07 -1.38
C VAL A 142 -9.22 17.37 -2.28
N LYS A 143 -8.83 17.04 -3.53
CA LYS A 143 -9.70 16.31 -4.46
C LYS A 143 -10.06 14.91 -3.96
N THR A 144 -9.12 14.23 -3.29
CA THR A 144 -9.34 12.91 -2.70
C THR A 144 -10.28 13.01 -1.50
N VAL A 145 -10.05 13.97 -0.59
CA VAL A 145 -10.92 14.23 0.55
C VAL A 145 -12.35 14.52 0.09
N ALA A 146 -12.54 15.42 -0.86
CA ALA A 146 -13.85 15.77 -1.41
C ALA A 146 -14.58 14.60 -2.08
N ARG A 147 -13.83 13.67 -2.68
CA ARG A 147 -14.37 12.48 -3.38
C ARG A 147 -14.73 11.35 -2.43
N PHE A 148 -14.01 11.23 -1.32
CA PHE A 148 -13.99 10.04 -0.48
C PHE A 148 -15.36 9.64 0.10
N PRO A 149 -16.21 10.57 0.62
CA PRO A 149 -17.55 10.22 1.09
C PRO A 149 -18.42 9.55 0.03
N ALA A 150 -18.33 10.02 -1.23
CA ALA A 150 -19.07 9.41 -2.34
C ALA A 150 -18.53 8.00 -2.67
N TYR A 151 -17.19 7.79 -2.64
CA TYR A 151 -16.58 6.48 -2.80
C TYR A 151 -17.10 5.48 -1.75
N LEU A 152 -17.15 5.86 -0.47
CA LEU A 152 -17.65 4.99 0.60
C LEU A 152 -19.15 4.64 0.42
N ARG A 153 -19.94 5.55 -0.14
CA ARG A 153 -21.34 5.26 -0.49
C ARG A 153 -21.43 4.31 -1.68
N GLU A 154 -20.58 4.44 -2.67
CA GLU A 154 -20.55 3.58 -3.86
C GLU A 154 -20.17 2.14 -3.53
N LEU A 155 -19.38 1.90 -2.47
CA LEU A 155 -19.10 0.56 -1.97
C LEU A 155 -20.35 -0.20 -1.52
N LEU A 156 -21.45 0.49 -1.17
CA LEU A 156 -22.73 -0.14 -0.82
C LEU A 156 -23.38 -0.92 -1.96
N ALA A 157 -22.94 -0.69 -3.21
CA ALA A 157 -23.44 -1.41 -4.38
C ALA A 157 -22.83 -2.81 -4.57
N PHE A 158 -21.80 -3.15 -3.77
CA PHE A 158 -21.16 -4.45 -3.80
C PHE A 158 -21.86 -5.46 -2.87
N ASP A 159 -21.66 -6.73 -3.11
CA ASP A 159 -22.24 -7.81 -2.29
C ASP A 159 -21.46 -8.04 -0.99
N GLY A 160 -20.18 -7.68 -0.96
CA GLY A 160 -19.31 -7.73 0.21
C GLY A 160 -18.03 -6.92 0.03
N ILE A 161 -17.40 -6.58 1.16
CA ILE A 161 -16.17 -5.80 1.20
C ILE A 161 -15.10 -6.56 2.00
N ALA A 162 -13.91 -6.69 1.43
CA ALA A 162 -12.72 -7.19 2.13
C ALA A 162 -11.85 -5.99 2.55
N ALA A 163 -11.76 -5.71 3.83
CA ALA A 163 -10.85 -4.71 4.38
C ALA A 163 -9.47 -5.31 4.65
N VAL A 164 -8.40 -4.56 4.41
CA VAL A 164 -7.02 -5.03 4.52
C VAL A 164 -6.49 -5.07 5.96
N SER A 165 -7.23 -4.54 6.92
CA SER A 165 -6.93 -4.54 8.36
C SER A 165 -8.23 -4.40 9.15
N GLU A 166 -8.20 -4.71 10.45
CA GLU A 166 -9.35 -4.52 11.33
C GLU A 166 -9.65 -3.03 11.54
N ASP A 167 -8.63 -2.16 11.64
CA ASP A 167 -8.81 -0.71 11.70
C ASP A 167 -9.54 -0.17 10.47
N SER A 168 -9.17 -0.65 9.27
CA SER A 168 -9.86 -0.27 8.03
C SER A 168 -11.30 -0.78 8.02
N ARG A 169 -11.52 -2.05 8.42
CA ARG A 169 -12.86 -2.65 8.54
C ARG A 169 -13.74 -1.83 9.46
N GLN A 170 -13.28 -1.58 10.68
CA GLN A 170 -14.05 -0.84 11.68
C GLN A 170 -14.34 0.59 11.22
N SER A 171 -13.37 1.25 10.60
CA SER A 171 -13.54 2.60 10.05
C SER A 171 -14.65 2.70 9.01
N LEU A 172 -14.77 1.69 8.14
CA LEU A 172 -15.83 1.64 7.14
C LEU A 172 -17.20 1.40 7.77
N ILE A 173 -17.29 0.46 8.72
CA ILE A 173 -18.51 0.14 9.46
C ILE A 173 -18.99 1.36 10.26
N ASP A 174 -18.09 2.03 10.99
CA ASP A 174 -18.41 3.21 11.79
C ASP A 174 -18.95 4.36 10.91
N TYR A 175 -18.34 4.54 9.74
CA TYR A 175 -18.82 5.55 8.78
C TYR A 175 -20.23 5.24 8.26
N TRP A 176 -20.53 3.99 7.90
CA TRP A 176 -21.87 3.60 7.46
C TRP A 176 -22.90 3.65 8.58
N ASN A 177 -22.52 3.29 9.81
CA ASN A 177 -23.36 3.46 10.99
C ASN A 177 -23.69 4.93 11.24
N TRP A 178 -22.70 5.81 11.15
CA TRP A 178 -22.89 7.26 11.27
C TRP A 178 -23.83 7.83 10.18
N LEU A 179 -23.77 7.29 8.96
CA LEU A 179 -24.71 7.65 7.89
C LEU A 179 -26.11 7.05 8.06
N GLY A 180 -26.35 6.19 9.04
CA GLY A 180 -27.62 5.50 9.23
C GLY A 180 -27.95 4.46 8.17
N VAL A 181 -26.96 3.82 7.55
CA VAL A 181 -27.17 2.77 6.55
C VAL A 181 -27.76 1.53 7.21
N ALA A 182 -29.01 1.20 6.87
CA ALA A 182 -29.75 0.13 7.54
C ALA A 182 -29.22 -1.29 7.22
N ASN A 183 -28.80 -1.56 6.00
CA ASN A 183 -28.37 -2.88 5.54
C ASN A 183 -27.08 -2.78 4.69
N PRO A 184 -25.93 -2.47 5.29
CA PRO A 184 -24.68 -2.44 4.55
C PRO A 184 -24.27 -3.84 4.08
N PRO A 185 -23.43 -3.97 3.03
CA PRO A 185 -22.81 -5.24 2.71
C PRO A 185 -21.92 -5.71 3.86
N PRO A 186 -21.76 -7.06 4.03
CA PRO A 186 -20.82 -7.58 5.02
C PRO A 186 -19.40 -7.11 4.74
N VAL A 187 -18.69 -6.72 5.79
CA VAL A 187 -17.28 -6.33 5.73
C VAL A 187 -16.46 -7.35 6.52
N VAL A 188 -15.51 -7.99 5.86
CA VAL A 188 -14.58 -8.94 6.50
C VAL A 188 -13.17 -8.37 6.48
N THR A 189 -12.34 -8.80 7.42
CA THR A 189 -10.90 -8.49 7.39
C THR A 189 -10.16 -9.61 6.69
N ILE A 190 -9.52 -9.29 5.56
CA ILE A 190 -8.58 -10.17 4.86
C ILE A 190 -7.27 -9.40 4.74
N THR A 191 -6.38 -9.61 5.70
CA THR A 191 -5.12 -8.89 5.79
C THR A 191 -4.23 -9.15 4.58
N ASN A 192 -3.49 -8.13 4.16
CA ASN A 192 -2.52 -8.28 3.07
C ASN A 192 -1.42 -9.27 3.44
N ALA A 193 -0.92 -9.96 2.45
CA ALA A 193 0.29 -10.75 2.54
C ALA A 193 1.54 -9.88 2.40
N VAL A 194 2.67 -10.45 2.75
CA VAL A 194 3.98 -9.85 2.53
C VAL A 194 4.86 -10.82 1.73
N GLU A 195 5.74 -10.30 0.92
CA GLU A 195 6.71 -11.11 0.22
C GLU A 195 7.82 -11.51 1.20
N ILE A 196 8.02 -12.83 1.35
CA ILE A 196 9.07 -13.36 2.20
C ILE A 196 10.34 -13.43 1.35
N PRO A 197 11.42 -12.74 1.75
CA PRO A 197 12.66 -12.80 0.99
C PRO A 197 13.18 -14.23 0.86
N SER A 198 13.42 -14.68 -0.36
CA SER A 198 14.26 -15.88 -0.59
C SER A 198 15.65 -15.54 -0.06
N ASN A 199 16.21 -16.42 0.80
CA ASN A 199 17.50 -16.28 1.48
C ASN A 199 18.56 -15.56 0.63
N HIS A 200 18.68 -14.25 0.81
CA HIS A 200 19.81 -13.51 0.27
C HIS A 200 20.93 -13.56 1.30
N SER A 201 22.10 -14.00 0.87
CA SER A 201 23.33 -13.90 1.66
C SER A 201 23.50 -12.43 2.08
N VAL A 202 23.31 -12.16 3.38
CA VAL A 202 23.49 -10.82 3.95
C VAL A 202 24.97 -10.46 3.76
N PRO A 203 25.31 -9.36 3.07
CA PRO A 203 26.67 -8.86 3.10
C PRO A 203 27.06 -8.61 4.55
N THR A 204 28.17 -9.17 5.00
CA THR A 204 28.69 -8.91 6.33
C THR A 204 29.02 -7.41 6.40
N PRO A 205 28.42 -6.63 7.31
CA PRO A 205 28.73 -5.20 7.41
C PRO A 205 30.23 -5.03 7.67
N SER A 206 30.86 -4.10 6.95
CA SER A 206 32.23 -3.69 7.27
C SER A 206 32.27 -3.10 8.68
N LEU A 207 33.22 -3.52 9.52
CA LEU A 207 33.39 -3.04 10.90
C LEU A 207 33.66 -1.54 11.01
N SER A 208 33.88 -0.86 9.89
CA SER A 208 34.18 0.58 9.83
C SER A 208 32.97 1.47 9.47
N GLU A 209 31.80 0.88 9.14
CA GLU A 209 30.62 1.65 8.71
C GLU A 209 29.71 2.02 9.89
N LEU A 210 29.07 3.21 9.78
CA LEU A 210 28.06 3.62 10.74
C LEU A 210 26.86 2.66 10.69
N PRO A 211 26.23 2.36 11.86
CA PRO A 211 24.98 1.60 11.86
C PRO A 211 23.91 2.34 11.08
N VAL A 212 23.22 1.65 10.17
CA VAL A 212 22.17 2.20 9.31
C VAL A 212 20.81 2.02 9.96
N VAL A 213 20.08 3.12 10.15
CA VAL A 213 18.65 3.14 10.47
C VAL A 213 17.90 3.42 9.18
N LEU A 214 16.97 2.51 8.82
CA LEU A 214 16.26 2.58 7.54
C LEU A 214 14.81 3.02 7.74
N CYS A 215 14.34 3.96 6.89
CA CYS A 215 12.93 4.30 6.77
C CYS A 215 12.49 4.14 5.31
N VAL A 216 11.51 3.27 5.07
CA VAL A 216 10.98 2.98 3.75
C VAL A 216 9.55 3.48 3.63
N GLY A 217 9.28 4.28 2.61
CA GLY A 217 7.94 4.80 2.33
C GLY A 217 7.98 6.11 1.56
N SER A 218 6.86 6.47 0.91
CA SER A 218 6.75 7.78 0.24
C SER A 218 6.96 8.91 1.25
N ILE A 219 7.75 9.92 0.85
CA ILE A 219 7.90 11.14 1.66
C ILE A 219 6.62 11.95 1.52
N GLU A 220 5.74 11.88 2.51
CA GLU A 220 4.44 12.57 2.55
C GLU A 220 4.03 12.85 4.00
N GLY A 221 3.12 13.83 4.22
CA GLY A 221 2.81 14.37 5.54
C GLY A 221 2.43 13.30 6.57
N ARG A 222 1.52 12.37 6.23
CA ARG A 222 1.07 11.32 7.15
C ARG A 222 2.16 10.30 7.53
N LYS A 223 3.24 10.19 6.75
CA LYS A 223 4.39 9.32 7.04
C LYS A 223 5.32 9.94 8.09
N ASN A 224 5.08 11.19 8.48
CA ASN A 224 5.67 11.85 9.63
C ASN A 224 7.22 11.90 9.63
N HIS A 225 7.80 12.03 8.43
CA HIS A 225 9.26 12.12 8.29
C HIS A 225 9.86 13.31 9.04
N ILE A 226 9.10 14.39 9.25
CA ILE A 226 9.57 15.55 10.02
C ILE A 226 9.93 15.14 11.43
N ALA A 227 9.06 14.43 12.15
CA ALA A 227 9.34 13.97 13.51
C ALA A 227 10.56 13.03 13.56
N LEU A 228 10.73 12.15 12.55
CA LEU A 228 11.91 11.30 12.46
C LEU A 228 13.19 12.11 12.24
N LEU A 229 13.16 13.09 11.34
CA LEU A 229 14.31 13.96 11.08
C LEU A 229 14.67 14.81 12.29
N ASP A 230 13.68 15.32 13.04
CA ASP A 230 13.89 16.04 14.30
C ASP A 230 14.52 15.14 15.36
N ALA A 231 14.04 13.90 15.49
CA ALA A 231 14.61 12.89 16.39
C ALA A 231 16.07 12.58 16.05
N CYS A 232 16.37 12.35 14.77
CA CYS A 232 17.73 12.08 14.31
C CYS A 232 18.66 13.27 14.56
N GLU A 233 18.23 14.49 14.22
CA GLU A 233 19.00 15.70 14.47
C GLU A 233 19.35 15.87 15.97
N GLN A 234 18.36 15.60 16.86
CA GLN A 234 18.58 15.61 18.30
C GLN A 234 19.64 14.58 18.72
N LEU A 235 19.56 13.35 18.22
CA LEU A 235 20.49 12.27 18.56
C LEU A 235 21.91 12.54 18.03
N TRP A 236 22.06 13.06 16.82
CA TRP A 236 23.36 13.46 16.27
C TRP A 236 24.00 14.59 17.08
N LYS A 237 23.21 15.60 17.51
CA LYS A 237 23.70 16.66 18.41
C LYS A 237 24.13 16.14 19.78
N GLN A 238 23.56 15.03 20.25
CA GLN A 238 23.96 14.33 21.47
C GLN A 238 25.20 13.43 21.24
N GLY A 239 25.74 13.36 20.02
CA GLY A 239 26.95 12.60 19.70
C GLY A 239 26.71 11.15 19.31
N LEU A 240 25.47 10.69 19.15
CA LEU A 240 25.19 9.35 18.64
C LEU A 240 25.58 9.27 17.16
N ARG A 241 26.26 8.18 16.80
CA ARG A 241 26.80 7.96 15.45
C ARG A 241 26.02 6.87 14.71
N PHE A 242 25.21 7.25 13.75
CA PHE A 242 24.45 6.35 12.87
C PHE A 242 24.10 7.10 11.56
N GLU A 243 23.86 6.35 10.49
CA GLU A 243 23.28 6.87 9.25
C GLU A 243 21.76 6.70 9.25
N LEU A 244 21.00 7.75 8.93
CA LEU A 244 19.60 7.61 8.53
C LEU A 244 19.51 7.47 7.02
N ARG A 245 18.95 6.35 6.55
CA ARG A 245 18.68 6.10 5.12
C ARG A 245 17.18 6.14 4.83
N LEU A 246 16.77 7.02 3.93
CA LEU A 246 15.39 7.19 3.50
C LEU A 246 15.21 6.66 2.07
N ILE A 247 14.19 5.82 1.86
CA ILE A 247 13.85 5.25 0.54
C ILE A 247 12.38 5.50 0.25
N GLY A 248 12.08 6.14 -0.87
CA GLY A 248 10.73 6.34 -1.37
C GLY A 248 10.54 7.62 -2.16
N LEU A 249 9.48 7.66 -2.95
CA LEU A 249 9.15 8.80 -3.79
C LEU A 249 8.54 9.93 -2.93
N ALA A 250 9.01 11.15 -3.12
CA ALA A 250 8.41 12.31 -2.46
C ALA A 250 7.10 12.74 -3.13
N HIS A 251 6.07 12.97 -2.30
CA HIS A 251 4.82 13.55 -2.78
C HIS A 251 4.99 15.05 -3.04
N PRO A 252 4.64 15.57 -4.23
CA PRO A 252 4.95 16.95 -4.63
C PRO A 252 4.43 18.03 -3.68
N GLN A 253 3.28 17.80 -3.05
CA GLN A 253 2.65 18.77 -2.16
C GLN A 253 2.94 18.47 -0.69
N THR A 254 2.53 17.29 -0.20
CA THR A 254 2.60 16.95 1.24
C THR A 254 3.99 16.51 1.69
N GLY A 255 4.90 16.14 0.77
CA GLY A 255 6.27 15.74 1.06
C GLY A 255 7.27 16.90 1.07
N ARG A 256 6.88 18.07 0.57
CA ARG A 256 7.78 19.21 0.40
C ARG A 256 8.47 19.67 1.71
N PRO A 257 7.76 19.83 2.84
CA PRO A 257 8.42 20.24 4.08
C PRO A 257 9.50 19.25 4.55
N ALA A 258 9.23 17.94 4.40
CA ALA A 258 10.21 16.91 4.76
C ALA A 258 11.43 16.93 3.81
N LEU A 259 11.23 17.15 2.50
CA LEU A 259 12.33 17.30 1.55
C LEU A 259 13.21 18.51 1.86
N GLU A 260 12.62 19.63 2.18
CA GLU A 260 13.36 20.85 2.56
C GLU A 260 14.23 20.58 3.80
N LYS A 261 13.69 19.86 4.81
CA LYS A 261 14.47 19.48 5.99
C LYS A 261 15.55 18.44 5.68
N ILE A 262 15.29 17.45 4.81
CA ILE A 262 16.30 16.49 4.35
C ILE A 262 17.49 17.25 3.73
N HIS A 263 17.24 18.16 2.79
CA HIS A 263 18.30 18.93 2.15
C HIS A 263 19.07 19.83 3.14
N SER A 264 18.37 20.44 4.10
CA SER A 264 19.02 21.24 5.15
C SER A 264 19.97 20.41 6.01
N LEU A 265 19.55 19.22 6.44
CA LEU A 265 20.39 18.33 7.25
C LEU A 265 21.58 17.76 6.44
N GLN A 266 21.38 17.45 5.17
CA GLN A 266 22.46 17.04 4.26
C GLN A 266 23.48 18.17 4.03
N ALA A 267 23.01 19.40 3.86
CA ALA A 267 23.89 20.58 3.74
C ALA A 267 24.69 20.86 5.02
N ALA A 268 24.12 20.49 6.18
CA ALA A 268 24.82 20.54 7.48
C ALA A 268 25.74 19.32 7.74
N ALA A 269 25.96 18.47 6.71
CA ALA A 269 26.81 17.28 6.75
C ALA A 269 26.40 16.21 7.81
N TYR A 270 25.14 16.17 8.20
CA TYR A 270 24.64 15.04 9.00
C TYR A 270 24.63 13.73 8.17
N PRO A 271 24.81 12.57 8.80
CA PRO A 271 24.85 11.27 8.12
C PRO A 271 23.43 10.84 7.68
N LEU A 272 22.88 11.53 6.72
CA LEU A 272 21.56 11.35 6.14
C LEU A 272 21.65 11.05 4.65
N ARG A 273 21.10 9.92 4.24
CA ARG A 273 21.00 9.51 2.85
C ARG A 273 19.54 9.44 2.40
N TYR A 274 19.23 10.03 1.25
CA TYR A 274 17.93 9.93 0.60
C TYR A 274 18.12 9.41 -0.83
N ASP A 275 17.64 8.19 -1.09
CA ASP A 275 17.84 7.50 -2.38
C ASP A 275 16.67 7.73 -3.37
N GLY A 276 15.54 8.33 -2.91
CA GLY A 276 14.35 8.38 -3.73
C GLY A 276 13.72 6.98 -3.94
N PRO A 277 12.96 6.77 -5.03
CA PRO A 277 12.45 5.45 -5.38
C PRO A 277 13.57 4.55 -5.90
N VAL A 278 13.59 3.29 -5.46
CA VAL A 278 14.58 2.30 -5.84
C VAL A 278 13.89 1.03 -6.38
N ASP A 279 14.63 0.15 -7.02
CA ASP A 279 14.17 -1.19 -7.41
C ASP A 279 14.11 -2.16 -6.20
N ASP A 280 13.47 -3.30 -6.40
CA ASP A 280 13.27 -4.30 -5.34
C ASP A 280 14.60 -4.90 -4.86
N THR A 281 15.60 -5.05 -5.73
CA THR A 281 16.94 -5.55 -5.37
C THR A 281 17.67 -4.57 -4.45
N THR A 282 17.64 -3.29 -4.79
CA THR A 282 18.21 -2.21 -3.97
C THR A 282 17.47 -2.09 -2.64
N LEU A 283 16.14 -2.25 -2.63
CA LEU A 283 15.33 -2.23 -1.43
C LEU A 283 15.67 -3.41 -0.51
N ALA A 284 15.76 -4.63 -1.04
CA ALA A 284 16.15 -5.81 -0.28
C ALA A 284 17.55 -5.64 0.33
N THR A 285 18.50 -5.10 -0.44
CA THR A 285 19.86 -4.79 0.04
C THR A 285 19.84 -3.76 1.17
N ALA A 286 18.98 -2.74 1.06
CA ALA A 286 18.84 -1.72 2.12
C ALA A 286 18.29 -2.32 3.42
N TYR A 287 17.27 -3.18 3.34
CA TYR A 287 16.79 -3.93 4.51
C TYR A 287 17.93 -4.79 5.08
N ALA A 288 18.62 -5.57 4.25
CA ALA A 288 19.71 -6.43 4.71
C ALA A 288 20.81 -5.66 5.45
N ALA A 289 21.21 -4.50 4.94
CA ALA A 289 22.26 -3.66 5.52
C ALA A 289 21.82 -2.89 6.77
N SER A 290 20.51 -2.69 6.99
CA SER A 290 20.01 -1.91 8.11
C SER A 290 20.19 -2.65 9.45
N LYS A 291 20.41 -1.88 10.51
CA LYS A 291 20.43 -2.37 11.89
C LYS A 291 19.00 -2.61 12.41
N PHE A 292 18.13 -1.65 12.16
CA PHE A 292 16.69 -1.71 12.38
C PHE A 292 15.99 -0.69 11.48
N THR A 293 14.65 -0.70 11.47
CA THR A 293 13.86 0.25 10.71
C THR A 293 13.06 1.16 11.63
N VAL A 294 12.69 2.35 11.12
CA VAL A 294 11.75 3.26 11.78
C VAL A 294 10.63 3.57 10.81
N TYR A 295 9.39 3.38 11.25
CA TYR A 295 8.20 3.66 10.46
C TYR A 295 7.25 4.58 11.25
N PRO A 296 7.50 5.90 11.24
CA PRO A 296 6.83 6.86 12.12
C PRO A 296 5.45 7.29 11.63
N SER A 297 4.84 6.54 10.71
CA SER A 297 3.57 6.88 10.08
C SER A 297 2.46 7.07 11.11
N LEU A 298 1.67 8.13 10.94
CA LEU A 298 0.53 8.45 11.79
C LEU A 298 -0.65 7.50 11.57
N MET A 299 -0.83 7.04 10.32
CA MET A 299 -1.91 6.13 9.93
C MET A 299 -1.59 5.40 8.63
N GLU A 300 -2.01 4.15 8.56
CA GLU A 300 -1.92 3.29 7.38
C GLU A 300 -3.19 2.46 7.20
N GLY A 301 -3.39 1.93 6.00
CA GLY A 301 -4.40 0.91 5.76
C GLY A 301 -3.96 -0.47 6.24
N PHE A 302 -2.66 -0.77 6.17
CA PHE A 302 -2.10 -2.06 6.63
C PHE A 302 -0.71 -1.93 7.26
N GLY A 303 0.20 -1.15 6.66
CA GLY A 303 1.57 -1.01 7.17
C GLY A 303 2.56 -2.00 6.53
N LEU A 304 2.49 -2.19 5.22
CA LEU A 304 3.41 -3.06 4.47
C LEU A 304 4.89 -2.89 4.87
N PRO A 305 5.47 -1.68 5.02
CA PRO A 305 6.88 -1.54 5.37
C PRO A 305 7.24 -2.10 6.75
N VAL A 306 6.32 -2.11 7.72
CA VAL A 306 6.53 -2.78 9.01
C VAL A 306 6.65 -4.28 8.80
N GLN A 307 5.70 -4.87 8.08
CA GLN A 307 5.70 -6.30 7.78
C GLN A 307 6.91 -6.71 6.93
N GLU A 308 7.30 -5.91 5.94
CA GLU A 308 8.50 -6.12 5.13
C GLU A 308 9.78 -6.09 5.99
N SER A 309 9.90 -5.11 6.89
CA SER A 309 11.02 -5.04 7.84
C SER A 309 11.16 -6.33 8.64
N LEU A 310 10.06 -6.76 9.25
CA LEU A 310 10.02 -7.97 10.08
C LEU A 310 10.28 -9.24 9.26
N ALA A 311 9.79 -9.32 8.02
CA ALA A 311 10.06 -10.43 7.10
C ALA A 311 11.54 -10.51 6.70
N HIS A 312 12.25 -9.38 6.68
CA HIS A 312 13.70 -9.32 6.55
C HIS A 312 14.46 -9.56 7.87
N GLY A 313 13.76 -9.95 8.95
CA GLY A 313 14.33 -10.15 10.29
C GLY A 313 14.86 -8.86 10.93
N LYS A 314 14.35 -7.69 10.48
CA LYS A 314 14.76 -6.37 11.01
C LYS A 314 13.69 -5.86 11.96
N PRO A 315 14.05 -5.57 13.23
CA PRO A 315 13.13 -4.92 14.17
C PRO A 315 12.67 -3.56 13.65
N CYS A 316 11.45 -3.14 14.04
CA CYS A 316 10.87 -1.89 13.59
C CYS A 316 10.36 -1.04 14.76
N ILE A 317 10.72 0.25 14.79
CA ILE A 317 10.08 1.25 15.64
C ILE A 317 8.91 1.83 14.88
N CYS A 318 7.68 1.76 15.42
CA CYS A 318 6.49 2.20 14.71
C CYS A 318 5.38 2.64 15.67
N SER A 319 4.25 3.10 15.14
CA SER A 319 3.06 3.44 15.93
C SER A 319 2.41 2.19 16.54
N ALA A 320 1.90 2.31 17.77
CA ALA A 320 1.04 1.31 18.41
C ALA A 320 -0.43 1.38 17.96
N ARG A 321 -0.79 2.32 17.08
CA ARG A 321 -2.20 2.63 16.75
C ARG A 321 -2.62 2.09 15.39
N GLY A 322 -3.92 1.78 15.31
CA GLY A 322 -4.59 1.36 14.08
C GLY A 322 -3.92 0.16 13.41
N ALA A 323 -3.96 0.09 12.10
CA ALA A 323 -3.40 -1.01 11.32
C ALA A 323 -1.88 -1.24 11.52
N ILE A 324 -1.14 -0.19 11.89
CA ILE A 324 0.29 -0.33 12.23
C ILE A 324 0.43 -1.08 13.56
N GLY A 325 -0.37 -0.73 14.56
CA GLY A 325 -0.42 -1.42 15.86
C GLY A 325 -0.81 -2.89 15.71
N GLU A 326 -1.79 -3.20 14.85
CA GLU A 326 -2.14 -4.58 14.49
C GLU A 326 -0.91 -5.32 13.92
N SER A 327 -0.16 -4.68 13.03
CA SER A 327 1.04 -5.24 12.44
C SER A 327 2.17 -5.43 13.45
N ALA A 328 2.20 -4.67 14.53
CA ALA A 328 3.26 -4.67 15.54
C ALA A 328 3.06 -5.66 16.68
N CYS A 329 1.81 -6.15 16.93
CA CYS A 329 1.45 -6.86 18.16
C CYS A 329 2.15 -8.22 18.35
N ASP A 330 2.58 -8.89 17.27
CA ASP A 330 3.20 -10.23 17.35
C ASP A 330 4.72 -10.20 17.62
N GLY A 331 5.25 -9.08 18.10
CA GLY A 331 6.67 -8.92 18.46
C GLY A 331 7.56 -8.44 17.31
N GLY A 332 8.82 -8.13 17.64
CA GLY A 332 9.79 -7.58 16.69
C GLY A 332 9.65 -6.06 16.48
N CYS A 333 8.64 -5.43 17.07
CA CYS A 333 8.44 -3.98 17.03
C CYS A 333 8.59 -3.35 18.41
N GLN A 334 9.11 -2.11 18.44
CA GLN A 334 8.90 -1.17 19.54
C GLN A 334 7.76 -0.24 19.12
N ALA A 335 6.57 -0.55 19.61
CA ALA A 335 5.35 0.17 19.28
C ALA A 335 5.18 1.37 20.22
N LEU A 336 5.04 2.56 19.65
CA LEU A 336 4.97 3.83 20.37
C LEU A 336 3.54 4.37 20.40
N ASP A 337 3.07 4.81 21.55
CA ASP A 337 1.75 5.45 21.69
C ASP A 337 1.66 6.77 20.92
N GLN A 338 2.78 7.48 20.84
CA GLN A 338 2.95 8.68 20.02
C GLN A 338 4.24 8.58 19.22
N VAL A 339 4.19 8.96 17.96
CA VAL A 339 5.34 8.95 17.06
C VAL A 339 5.87 10.38 16.86
N ASP A 340 6.02 11.12 17.97
CA ASP A 340 6.68 12.43 17.99
C ASP A 340 8.21 12.31 18.04
N ALA A 341 8.90 13.43 17.85
CA ALA A 341 10.35 13.45 17.80
C ALA A 341 11.00 12.95 19.10
N SER A 342 10.39 13.22 20.25
CA SER A 342 10.93 12.84 21.56
C SER A 342 10.86 11.33 21.79
N GLN A 343 9.70 10.72 21.52
CA GLN A 343 9.53 9.27 21.69
C GLN A 343 10.33 8.50 20.65
N LEU A 344 10.37 8.98 19.39
CA LEU A 344 11.23 8.40 18.36
C LEU A 344 12.71 8.48 18.75
N ALA A 345 13.18 9.62 19.25
CA ALA A 345 14.57 9.76 19.70
C ALA A 345 14.89 8.82 20.86
N ALA A 346 14.01 8.70 21.85
CA ALA A 346 14.21 7.80 22.99
C ALA A 346 14.30 6.33 22.56
N ALA A 347 13.36 5.86 21.72
CA ALA A 347 13.35 4.49 21.21
C ALA A 347 14.57 4.18 20.31
N MET A 348 14.95 5.11 19.45
CA MET A 348 16.14 4.98 18.61
C MET A 348 17.42 4.97 19.44
N ALA A 349 17.54 5.84 20.46
CA ALA A 349 18.68 5.86 21.36
C ALA A 349 18.84 4.54 22.10
N GLU A 350 17.74 3.96 22.61
CA GLU A 350 17.73 2.66 23.25
C GLU A 350 18.33 1.58 22.33
N TRP A 351 17.84 1.45 21.10
CA TRP A 351 18.32 0.40 20.19
C TRP A 351 19.71 0.68 19.60
N LEU A 352 20.15 1.93 19.57
CA LEU A 352 21.50 2.29 19.16
C LEU A 352 22.54 2.00 20.25
N THR A 353 22.18 2.17 21.53
CA THR A 353 23.10 2.07 22.66
C THR A 353 22.97 0.79 23.49
N GLN A 354 21.84 0.07 23.37
CA GLN A 354 21.55 -1.15 24.12
C GLN A 354 21.43 -2.37 23.19
N PRO A 355 22.55 -3.04 22.82
CA PRO A 355 22.54 -4.17 21.88
C PRO A 355 21.62 -5.32 22.31
N ALA A 356 21.47 -5.56 23.62
CA ALA A 356 20.62 -6.63 24.14
C ALA A 356 19.12 -6.38 23.87
N ALA A 357 18.66 -5.13 24.01
CA ALA A 357 17.26 -4.75 23.71
C ALA A 357 16.96 -4.96 22.22
N LEU A 358 17.85 -4.48 21.36
CA LEU A 358 17.72 -4.67 19.90
C LEU A 358 17.76 -6.14 19.52
N GLU A 359 18.67 -6.95 20.10
CA GLU A 359 18.77 -8.39 19.80
C GLU A 359 17.48 -9.12 20.23
N THR A 360 16.91 -8.78 21.38
CA THR A 360 15.62 -9.32 21.82
C THR A 360 14.52 -9.05 20.78
N ALA A 361 14.41 -7.82 20.29
CA ALA A 361 13.46 -7.46 19.25
C ALA A 361 13.75 -8.19 17.93
N ARG A 362 15.03 -8.36 17.56
CA ARG A 362 15.43 -9.10 16.35
C ARG A 362 15.03 -10.58 16.44
N GLN A 363 15.25 -11.21 17.58
CA GLN A 363 14.84 -12.61 17.80
C GLN A 363 13.32 -12.77 17.72
N ALA A 364 12.56 -11.80 18.23
CA ALA A 364 11.11 -11.79 18.09
C ALA A 364 10.69 -11.64 16.62
N ALA A 365 11.33 -10.75 15.84
CA ALA A 365 11.07 -10.60 14.41
C ALA A 365 11.33 -11.89 13.62
N LEU A 366 12.45 -12.59 13.92
CA LEU A 366 12.83 -13.83 13.26
C LEU A 366 11.89 -15.02 13.56
N ARG A 367 11.14 -14.97 14.64
CA ARG A 367 10.16 -16.03 15.01
C ARG A 367 8.79 -15.81 14.36
N ARG A 368 8.57 -14.67 13.71
CA ARG A 368 7.28 -14.36 13.10
C ARG A 368 7.01 -15.26 11.91
N THR A 369 5.75 -15.59 11.76
CA THR A 369 5.20 -16.19 10.54
C THR A 369 4.42 -15.14 9.77
N PHE A 370 4.54 -15.16 8.46
CA PHE A 370 3.90 -14.17 7.61
C PHE A 370 2.89 -14.85 6.67
N LYS A 371 1.76 -14.19 6.46
CA LYS A 371 0.78 -14.60 5.45
C LYS A 371 1.43 -14.47 4.06
N THR A 372 1.34 -15.53 3.27
CA THR A 372 1.78 -15.50 1.86
C THR A 372 0.65 -15.05 0.94
N TRP A 373 0.98 -14.55 -0.25
CA TRP A 373 -0.02 -14.21 -1.26
C TRP A 373 -0.89 -15.41 -1.67
N ALA A 374 -0.32 -16.61 -1.68
CA ALA A 374 -1.06 -17.85 -1.93
C ALA A 374 -2.09 -18.12 -0.84
N SER A 375 -1.71 -17.96 0.44
CA SER A 375 -2.61 -18.13 1.59
C SER A 375 -3.72 -17.06 1.63
N GLN A 376 -3.39 -15.80 1.32
CA GLN A 376 -4.39 -14.74 1.20
C GLN A 376 -5.38 -15.02 0.07
N ALA A 377 -4.91 -15.54 -1.07
CA ALA A 377 -5.77 -15.92 -2.17
C ALA A 377 -6.73 -17.06 -1.80
N ASP A 378 -6.29 -18.07 -1.02
CA ASP A 378 -7.15 -19.14 -0.52
C ASP A 378 -8.26 -18.60 0.39
N GLU A 379 -7.89 -17.76 1.35
CA GLU A 379 -8.84 -17.12 2.27
C GLU A 379 -9.86 -16.27 1.51
N PHE A 380 -9.39 -15.47 0.55
CA PHE A 380 -10.24 -14.62 -0.26
C PHE A 380 -11.20 -15.42 -1.14
N LEU A 381 -10.72 -16.49 -1.77
CA LEU A 381 -11.55 -17.37 -2.61
C LEU A 381 -12.58 -18.16 -1.81
N SER A 382 -12.23 -18.60 -0.60
CA SER A 382 -13.17 -19.25 0.33
C SER A 382 -14.29 -18.28 0.72
N TRP A 383 -13.94 -17.08 1.15
CA TRP A 383 -14.92 -16.06 1.49
C TRP A 383 -15.82 -15.69 0.29
N LEU A 384 -15.22 -15.51 -0.89
CA LEU A 384 -15.96 -15.18 -2.12
C LEU A 384 -16.96 -16.28 -2.51
N HIS A 385 -16.61 -17.57 -2.26
CA HIS A 385 -17.47 -18.72 -2.54
C HIS A 385 -18.71 -18.73 -1.66
N ASP A 386 -18.56 -18.38 -0.40
CA ASP A 386 -19.63 -18.44 0.61
C ASP A 386 -20.53 -17.19 0.60
N LEU A 387 -20.12 -16.15 -0.15
CA LEU A 387 -20.84 -14.88 -0.19
C LEU A 387 -22.05 -14.95 -1.13
N PRO A 388 -23.29 -14.76 -0.63
CA PRO A 388 -24.45 -14.68 -1.50
C PRO A 388 -24.47 -13.40 -2.30
N ARG A 389 -24.98 -13.47 -3.53
CA ARG A 389 -25.26 -12.26 -4.32
C ARG A 389 -26.41 -11.49 -3.66
N ARG A 390 -26.21 -10.20 -3.45
CA ARG A 390 -27.28 -9.29 -3.06
C ARG A 390 -28.02 -8.85 -4.30
N GLY A 391 -29.34 -8.87 -4.22
CA GLY A 391 -30.23 -8.51 -5.32
C GLY A 391 -30.17 -7.03 -5.73
#